data_9a94732d48a67068a39d782a7b935f5a
#
_entry.id   9a94732d48a67068a39d782a7b935f5a
#
_cell.length_a   1.000
_cell.length_b   1.000
_cell.length_c   1.000
_cell.angle_alpha   90.00
_cell.angle_beta   90.00
_cell.angle_gamma   90.00
#
_symmetry.space_group_name_H-M   'P 1'
#
loop_
_entity.id
_entity.type
_entity.pdbx_description
1 polymer ?
#
loop_
_entity_poly.entity_id
_entity_poly.type
_entity_poly.pdbx_seq_one_letter_code
_entity_poly.pdbx_strand_id
1 'polypeptide(L)'
;MRFSLPLMTAATLMIGLAACNDGSTSVESKPMKGTDTEASATPENGKPEKFDPAKTAAQEPAGPTTSMVFDSYEHDFGTMDEGDAVTHVFKFTNTGSEPLLLDKCKGSCGCTVPQCPKEPIAPGAAGEIEVKFNSKGKKNNQTKTVTINANTDPGQTILKIKAFVNPAEAK
;
A
#
# COMPACT_ATOMS: atom_id res chain seq x y z
N MET A 1 -21.66 24.59 37.33
CA MET A 1 -21.50 23.28 37.97
C MET A 1 -20.05 22.86 37.81
N ARG A 2 -19.36 22.78 38.92
CA ARG A 2 -17.93 22.45 39.00
C ARG A 2 -17.81 20.92 39.06
N PHE A 3 -17.06 20.31 38.15
CA PHE A 3 -16.63 18.91 38.31
C PHE A 3 -15.11 18.85 38.42
N SER A 4 -14.79 18.31 39.58
CA SER A 4 -13.50 18.09 40.18
C SER A 4 -12.70 17.00 39.48
N LEU A 5 -11.39 17.23 39.28
CA LEU A 5 -10.39 16.21 38.93
C LEU A 5 -10.15 15.31 40.15
N PRO A 6 -9.83 14.05 39.94
CA PRO A 6 -8.95 13.31 40.86
C PRO A 6 -7.56 13.12 40.26
N LEU A 7 -6.61 13.59 41.03
CA LEU A 7 -5.19 13.32 41.04
C LEU A 7 -4.96 11.92 41.61
N MET A 8 -4.29 11.03 40.91
CA MET A 8 -3.70 9.80 41.48
C MET A 8 -2.38 9.52 40.78
N THR A 9 -1.34 9.92 41.43
CA THR A 9 -0.26 9.22 42.18
C THR A 9 0.53 8.15 41.43
N ALA A 10 1.81 8.49 41.36
CA ALA A 10 2.96 7.71 40.92
C ALA A 10 3.08 6.36 41.64
N ALA A 11 3.58 5.37 40.95
CA ALA A 11 4.30 4.25 41.52
C ALA A 11 5.54 3.95 40.68
N THR A 12 6.64 4.29 41.28
CA THR A 12 8.01 3.90 40.98
C THR A 12 8.22 2.45 41.39
N LEU A 13 8.93 1.63 40.63
CA LEU A 13 9.84 0.58 41.10
C LEU A 13 10.52 -0.14 39.94
N MET A 14 11.82 0.07 39.79
CA MET A 14 12.99 -0.74 40.16
C MET A 14 13.31 -1.90 39.20
N ILE A 15 14.40 -1.73 38.43
CA ILE A 15 15.71 -2.43 38.51
C ILE A 15 15.69 -3.92 38.22
N GLY A 16 16.40 -4.31 37.16
CA GLY A 16 16.85 -5.67 36.87
C GLY A 16 17.96 -5.65 35.85
N LEU A 17 19.22 -5.50 36.32
CA LEU A 17 20.44 -5.82 35.56
C LEU A 17 20.61 -7.35 35.57
N ALA A 18 21.06 -7.89 34.44
CA ALA A 18 21.97 -9.04 34.28
C ALA A 18 21.79 -9.57 32.86
N ALA A 19 22.73 -10.02 32.12
CA ALA A 19 24.16 -10.24 32.17
C ALA A 19 24.56 -10.66 30.75
N CYS A 20 25.78 -10.39 30.40
CA CYS A 20 26.50 -10.81 29.20
C CYS A 20 26.39 -12.32 28.92
N ASN A 21 26.30 -12.71 27.68
CA ASN A 21 26.99 -13.93 27.24
C ASN A 21 27.61 -13.72 25.86
N ASP A 22 28.93 -13.68 25.90
CA ASP A 22 29.88 -13.85 24.82
C ASP A 22 29.77 -15.26 24.25
N GLY A 23 29.81 -15.38 22.95
CA GLY A 23 29.79 -16.66 22.26
C GLY A 23 30.35 -16.52 20.85
N SER A 24 31.62 -16.13 20.79
CA SER A 24 32.48 -16.22 19.61
C SER A 24 32.68 -17.69 19.22
N THR A 25 32.37 -18.06 17.98
CA THR A 25 33.01 -19.23 17.34
C THR A 25 33.21 -18.93 15.86
N SER A 26 34.46 -18.62 15.59
CA SER A 26 35.09 -18.67 14.27
C SER A 26 35.24 -20.12 13.82
N VAL A 27 34.92 -20.44 12.59
CA VAL A 27 35.52 -21.54 11.83
C VAL A 27 35.62 -21.07 10.37
N GLU A 28 36.69 -20.58 10.04
CA GLU A 28 37.81 -20.94 9.19
C GLU A 28 37.49 -21.83 7.96
N SER A 29 37.63 -21.16 6.85
CA SER A 29 38.06 -21.48 5.48
C SER A 29 38.39 -22.92 5.08
N LYS A 30 37.99 -23.29 3.86
CA LYS A 30 38.90 -23.78 2.85
C LYS A 30 38.31 -23.78 1.43
N PRO A 31 39.06 -23.36 0.41
CA PRO A 31 38.62 -23.36 -0.97
C PRO A 31 38.96 -24.69 -1.66
N MET A 32 38.09 -25.17 -2.54
CA MET A 32 38.46 -26.19 -3.50
C MET A 32 38.27 -25.68 -4.93
N LYS A 33 39.35 -25.81 -5.64
CA LYS A 33 39.71 -25.45 -7.00
C LYS A 33 39.36 -26.61 -7.95
N GLY A 34 38.93 -26.23 -9.17
CA GLY A 34 39.00 -27.06 -10.40
C GLY A 34 37.72 -27.79 -10.70
N THR A 35 37.22 -27.81 -11.89
CA THR A 35 37.88 -28.03 -13.17
C THR A 35 36.93 -27.59 -14.30
N ASP A 36 37.52 -27.09 -15.36
CA ASP A 36 36.94 -26.76 -16.64
C ASP A 36 36.21 -27.93 -17.27
N THR A 37 35.09 -27.65 -17.96
CA THR A 37 34.80 -28.31 -19.22
C THR A 37 33.85 -27.43 -20.04
N GLU A 38 34.41 -26.98 -21.11
CA GLU A 38 33.87 -26.30 -22.27
C GLU A 38 32.89 -27.23 -23.03
N ALA A 39 31.71 -26.70 -23.44
CA ALA A 39 31.09 -27.07 -24.71
C ALA A 39 29.91 -26.14 -25.03
N SER A 40 30.18 -25.18 -25.84
CA SER A 40 29.49 -24.77 -27.07
C SER A 40 28.09 -25.39 -27.35
N ALA A 41 27.08 -24.56 -27.42
CA ALA A 41 26.00 -24.65 -28.38
C ALA A 41 25.28 -23.30 -28.57
N THR A 42 25.34 -22.83 -29.77
CA THR A 42 24.84 -21.63 -30.39
C THR A 42 23.29 -21.63 -30.47
N PRO A 43 22.64 -20.47 -30.61
CA PRO A 43 21.19 -20.27 -30.39
C PRO A 43 20.38 -20.64 -31.63
N GLU A 44 19.28 -21.32 -31.44
CA GLU A 44 18.23 -21.42 -32.45
C GLU A 44 17.03 -20.57 -32.10
N ASN A 45 16.88 -19.54 -32.90
CA ASN A 45 15.70 -19.09 -33.60
C ASN A 45 14.42 -18.86 -32.79
N GLY A 46 14.31 -17.63 -32.31
CA GLY A 46 13.08 -17.05 -31.75
C GLY A 46 12.00 -16.90 -32.83
N LYS A 47 10.96 -17.68 -32.68
CA LYS A 47 9.68 -17.47 -33.34
C LYS A 47 9.00 -16.30 -32.60
N PRO A 48 8.48 -15.26 -33.28
CA PRO A 48 7.73 -14.20 -32.61
C PRO A 48 6.42 -14.79 -32.08
N GLU A 49 6.28 -14.83 -30.77
CA GLU A 49 5.02 -15.18 -30.14
C GLU A 49 4.02 -14.06 -30.43
N LYS A 50 2.94 -14.44 -31.07
CA LYS A 50 1.77 -13.63 -31.32
C LYS A 50 1.29 -13.04 -30.00
N PHE A 51 1.20 -11.72 -29.97
CA PHE A 51 0.53 -10.97 -28.94
C PHE A 51 -0.97 -11.35 -28.94
N ASP A 52 -1.37 -12.16 -27.99
CA ASP A 52 -2.78 -12.48 -27.74
C ASP A 52 -3.37 -11.40 -26.82
N PRO A 53 -4.32 -10.56 -27.33
CA PRO A 53 -4.94 -9.50 -26.53
C PRO A 53 -5.98 -10.00 -25.52
N ALA A 54 -6.07 -11.30 -25.26
CA ALA A 54 -7.10 -11.92 -24.42
C ALA A 54 -6.62 -12.39 -23.04
N LYS A 55 -5.45 -11.90 -22.55
CA LYS A 55 -4.99 -12.16 -21.19
C LYS A 55 -4.83 -10.89 -20.37
N THR A 56 -5.93 -10.15 -20.20
CA THR A 56 -6.10 -9.36 -18.99
C THR A 56 -6.65 -10.31 -17.92
N ALA A 57 -5.87 -11.32 -17.60
CA ALA A 57 -6.13 -12.12 -16.42
C ALA A 57 -5.86 -11.21 -15.21
N ALA A 58 -6.86 -10.99 -14.38
CA ALA A 58 -6.66 -10.57 -13.01
C ALA A 58 -5.51 -11.43 -12.46
N GLN A 59 -4.39 -10.78 -12.08
CA GLN A 59 -3.29 -11.49 -11.44
C GLN A 59 -3.84 -12.05 -10.14
N GLU A 60 -4.01 -13.38 -10.10
CA GLU A 60 -4.25 -14.08 -8.85
C GLU A 60 -3.07 -13.79 -7.92
N PRO A 61 -3.33 -13.39 -6.67
CA PRO A 61 -2.26 -13.12 -5.73
C PRO A 61 -1.44 -14.39 -5.53
N ALA A 62 -0.13 -14.30 -5.78
CA ALA A 62 0.81 -15.40 -5.58
C ALA A 62 1.10 -15.56 -4.08
N GLY A 63 0.21 -16.21 -3.33
CA GLY A 63 0.39 -16.44 -1.91
C GLY A 63 -0.93 -16.60 -1.14
N PRO A 64 -0.88 -16.78 0.18
CA PRO A 64 -2.08 -16.84 1.01
C PRO A 64 -2.89 -15.55 0.87
N THR A 65 -4.19 -15.71 0.65
CA THR A 65 -5.12 -14.59 0.51
C THR A 65 -5.72 -14.21 1.85
N THR A 66 -6.06 -12.92 2.00
CA THR A 66 -6.73 -12.38 3.17
C THR A 66 -7.95 -11.54 2.74
N SER A 67 -8.58 -10.85 3.68
CA SER A 67 -9.73 -9.99 3.42
C SER A 67 -9.48 -8.58 3.94
N MET A 68 -9.91 -7.58 3.18
CA MET A 68 -9.77 -6.18 3.53
C MET A 68 -11.13 -5.49 3.42
N VAL A 69 -11.52 -4.78 4.48
CA VAL A 69 -12.77 -4.02 4.52
C VAL A 69 -12.47 -2.56 4.82
N PHE A 70 -13.00 -1.66 4.01
CA PHE A 70 -12.92 -0.21 4.20
C PHE A 70 -14.13 0.30 4.97
N ASP A 71 -13.94 1.32 5.79
CA ASP A 71 -15.03 2.05 6.46
C ASP A 71 -15.93 2.76 5.43
N SER A 72 -15.31 3.25 4.33
CA SER A 72 -15.98 3.82 3.18
C SER A 72 -15.18 3.58 1.90
N TYR A 73 -15.86 3.30 0.82
CA TYR A 73 -15.26 3.14 -0.51
C TYR A 73 -15.38 4.40 -1.38
N GLU A 74 -16.06 5.41 -0.88
CA GLU A 74 -16.28 6.68 -1.59
C GLU A 74 -16.17 7.86 -0.64
N HIS A 75 -15.57 8.96 -1.12
CA HIS A 75 -15.53 10.23 -0.43
C HIS A 75 -15.87 11.38 -1.38
N ASP A 76 -16.71 12.30 -0.92
CA ASP A 76 -17.06 13.52 -1.64
C ASP A 76 -16.44 14.74 -0.93
N PHE A 77 -15.55 15.42 -1.63
CA PHE A 77 -14.94 16.66 -1.15
C PHE A 77 -15.87 17.88 -1.20
N GLY A 78 -17.07 17.71 -1.81
CA GLY A 78 -17.98 18.83 -2.04
C GLY A 78 -17.46 19.79 -3.10
N THR A 79 -17.74 21.08 -2.90
CA THR A 79 -17.33 22.15 -3.81
C THR A 79 -15.98 22.73 -3.41
N MET A 80 -15.08 22.87 -4.39
CA MET A 80 -13.75 23.45 -4.25
C MET A 80 -13.40 24.30 -5.46
N ASP A 81 -12.39 25.16 -5.36
CA ASP A 81 -11.96 26.00 -6.46
C ASP A 81 -10.86 25.34 -7.33
N GLU A 82 -10.76 25.76 -8.58
CA GLU A 82 -9.70 25.28 -9.47
C GLU A 82 -8.33 25.68 -8.92
N GLY A 83 -7.46 24.71 -8.74
CA GLY A 83 -6.11 24.87 -8.18
C GLY A 83 -5.96 24.38 -6.74
N ASP A 84 -7.06 24.11 -6.05
CA ASP A 84 -7.03 23.58 -4.70
C ASP A 84 -6.46 22.15 -4.67
N ALA A 85 -5.83 21.82 -3.54
CA ALA A 85 -5.38 20.48 -3.25
C ALA A 85 -5.97 20.01 -1.93
N VAL A 86 -6.72 18.92 -1.99
CA VAL A 86 -7.40 18.33 -0.83
C VAL A 86 -6.90 16.92 -0.60
N THR A 87 -7.01 16.47 0.64
CA THR A 87 -6.56 15.14 1.06
C THR A 87 -7.66 14.45 1.87
N HIS A 88 -7.84 13.16 1.62
CA HIS A 88 -8.72 12.31 2.41
C HIS A 88 -7.99 11.02 2.79
N VAL A 89 -8.27 10.51 3.99
CA VAL A 89 -7.72 9.27 4.50
C VAL A 89 -8.81 8.21 4.54
N PHE A 90 -8.66 7.18 3.71
CA PHE A 90 -9.50 5.99 3.75
C PHE A 90 -8.94 5.02 4.78
N LYS A 91 -9.75 4.65 5.74
CA LYS A 91 -9.40 3.65 6.76
C LYS A 91 -9.92 2.29 6.34
N PHE A 92 -9.15 1.26 6.64
CA PHE A 92 -9.52 -0.12 6.38
C PHE A 92 -9.00 -1.03 7.49
N THR A 93 -9.54 -2.23 7.54
CA THR A 93 -9.12 -3.28 8.48
C THR A 93 -8.83 -4.56 7.71
N ASN A 94 -7.74 -5.23 8.05
CA ASN A 94 -7.50 -6.59 7.63
C ASN A 94 -8.42 -7.53 8.44
N THR A 95 -9.49 -7.99 7.82
CA THR A 95 -10.49 -8.86 8.46
C THR A 95 -10.22 -10.34 8.23
N GLY A 96 -9.18 -10.68 7.49
CA GLY A 96 -8.78 -12.06 7.25
C GLY A 96 -7.78 -12.58 8.28
N SER A 97 -7.30 -13.80 8.07
CA SER A 97 -6.38 -14.52 8.96
C SER A 97 -4.92 -14.39 8.60
N GLU A 98 -4.63 -13.86 7.40
CA GLU A 98 -3.27 -13.72 6.88
C GLU A 98 -2.82 -12.26 6.86
N PRO A 99 -1.52 -11.97 6.90
CA PRO A 99 -1.01 -10.62 6.72
C PRO A 99 -1.45 -10.03 5.37
N LEU A 100 -2.00 -8.81 5.41
CA LEU A 100 -2.43 -8.09 4.23
C LEU A 100 -1.25 -7.31 3.64
N LEU A 101 -0.98 -7.58 2.37
CA LEU A 101 0.06 -6.93 1.58
C LEU A 101 -0.59 -6.08 0.48
N LEU A 102 -0.31 -4.78 0.49
CA LEU A 102 -0.72 -3.89 -0.60
C LEU A 102 0.44 -3.79 -1.61
N ASP A 103 0.26 -4.39 -2.79
CA ASP A 103 1.27 -4.39 -3.85
C ASP A 103 1.34 -3.05 -4.57
N LYS A 104 0.19 -2.52 -4.99
CA LYS A 104 0.13 -1.31 -5.80
C LYS A 104 -1.11 -0.47 -5.55
N CYS A 105 -0.89 0.83 -5.39
CA CYS A 105 -1.97 1.82 -5.34
C CYS A 105 -1.79 2.82 -6.48
N LYS A 106 -2.82 3.01 -7.30
CA LYS A 106 -2.77 3.87 -8.47
C LYS A 106 -4.03 4.71 -8.60
N GLY A 107 -3.86 6.04 -8.71
CA GLY A 107 -4.93 6.95 -9.10
C GLY A 107 -5.24 6.87 -10.60
N SER A 108 -6.48 7.13 -10.98
CA SER A 108 -6.94 7.15 -12.38
C SER A 108 -6.31 8.28 -13.21
N CYS A 109 -5.69 9.26 -12.57
CA CYS A 109 -4.95 10.35 -13.22
C CYS A 109 -3.78 10.80 -12.33
N GLY A 110 -2.82 11.54 -12.90
CA GLY A 110 -1.76 12.19 -12.12
C GLY A 110 -2.24 13.27 -11.14
N CYS A 111 -3.53 13.63 -11.19
CA CYS A 111 -4.16 14.57 -10.27
C CYS A 111 -4.63 13.88 -8.96
N THR A 112 -4.56 12.56 -8.89
CA THR A 112 -4.97 11.76 -7.73
C THR A 112 -3.80 10.87 -7.33
N VAL A 113 -3.19 11.17 -6.19
CA VAL A 113 -1.98 10.50 -5.71
C VAL A 113 -2.30 9.76 -4.41
N PRO A 114 -2.43 8.42 -4.45
CA PRO A 114 -2.58 7.62 -3.25
C PRO A 114 -1.23 7.36 -2.58
N GLN A 115 -1.23 7.32 -1.25
CA GLN A 115 -0.13 6.84 -0.42
C GLN A 115 -0.63 5.63 0.38
N CYS A 116 -0.04 4.48 0.10
CA CYS A 116 -0.41 3.22 0.72
C CYS A 116 0.71 2.73 1.64
N PRO A 117 0.36 2.05 2.74
CA PRO A 117 1.31 1.32 3.57
C PRO A 117 2.13 0.36 2.71
N LYS A 118 3.43 0.25 3.02
CA LYS A 118 4.35 -0.70 2.38
C LYS A 118 4.61 -1.92 3.24
N GLU A 119 4.33 -1.81 4.53
CA GLU A 119 4.50 -2.88 5.50
C GLU A 119 3.28 -3.79 5.54
N PRO A 120 3.46 -5.09 5.78
CA PRO A 120 2.36 -6.02 5.97
C PRO A 120 1.48 -5.60 7.15
N ILE A 121 0.17 -5.67 6.97
CA ILE A 121 -0.81 -5.33 8.00
C ILE A 121 -1.31 -6.64 8.62
N ALA A 122 -1.08 -6.81 9.91
CA ALA A 122 -1.43 -8.02 10.64
C ALA A 122 -2.95 -8.29 10.62
N PRO A 123 -3.39 -9.55 10.78
CA PRO A 123 -4.79 -9.88 10.97
C PRO A 123 -5.43 -9.06 12.10
N GLY A 124 -6.61 -8.50 11.83
CA GLY A 124 -7.35 -7.64 12.75
C GLY A 124 -6.80 -6.22 12.91
N ALA A 125 -5.65 -5.89 12.33
CA ALA A 125 -5.09 -4.54 12.38
C ALA A 125 -5.73 -3.62 11.36
N ALA A 126 -5.80 -2.33 11.72
CA ALA A 126 -6.25 -1.26 10.84
C ALA A 126 -5.09 -0.67 10.04
N GLY A 127 -5.39 -0.15 8.85
CA GLY A 127 -4.49 0.60 8.01
C GLY A 127 -5.17 1.82 7.41
N GLU A 128 -4.38 2.69 6.82
CA GLU A 128 -4.85 3.95 6.24
C GLU A 128 -4.24 4.15 4.85
N ILE A 129 -5.05 4.68 3.92
CA ILE A 129 -4.61 5.10 2.60
C ILE A 129 -4.94 6.57 2.44
N GLU A 130 -3.92 7.41 2.39
CA GLU A 130 -4.06 8.83 2.12
C GLU A 130 -4.23 9.04 0.61
N VAL A 131 -5.26 9.78 0.20
CA VAL A 131 -5.51 10.12 -1.19
C VAL A 131 -5.52 11.64 -1.35
N LYS A 132 -4.55 12.16 -2.08
CA LYS A 132 -4.46 13.58 -2.40
C LYS A 132 -5.03 13.85 -3.79
N PHE A 133 -5.96 14.79 -3.88
CA PHE A 133 -6.53 15.26 -5.14
C PHE A 133 -6.15 16.72 -5.38
N ASN A 134 -5.66 17.02 -6.59
CA ASN A 134 -5.32 18.37 -7.03
C ASN A 134 -6.26 18.77 -8.17
N SER A 135 -7.02 19.86 -7.97
CA SER A 135 -8.02 20.33 -8.92
C SER A 135 -7.47 21.23 -10.03
N LYS A 136 -6.14 21.46 -10.08
CA LYS A 136 -5.53 22.29 -11.12
C LYS A 136 -5.87 21.79 -12.52
N GLY A 137 -6.45 22.67 -13.35
CA GLY A 137 -6.91 22.35 -14.70
C GLY A 137 -8.14 21.44 -14.74
N LYS A 138 -8.91 21.37 -13.62
CA LYS A 138 -10.16 20.59 -13.53
C LYS A 138 -11.33 21.55 -13.34
N LYS A 139 -12.50 21.19 -13.89
CA LYS A 139 -13.72 22.02 -13.84
C LYS A 139 -14.94 21.11 -13.67
N ASN A 140 -15.96 21.62 -13.01
CA ASN A 140 -17.24 20.93 -12.83
C ASN A 140 -17.10 19.61 -12.06
N ASN A 141 -18.04 18.71 -12.24
CA ASN A 141 -18.04 17.43 -11.57
C ASN A 141 -16.79 16.60 -11.91
N GLN A 142 -16.05 16.26 -10.89
CA GLN A 142 -14.89 15.37 -10.98
C GLN A 142 -15.18 14.08 -10.22
N THR A 143 -14.97 12.96 -10.89
CA THR A 143 -14.95 11.63 -10.26
C THR A 143 -13.62 10.99 -10.60
N LYS A 144 -12.89 10.55 -9.59
CA LYS A 144 -11.61 9.87 -9.75
C LYS A 144 -11.63 8.57 -8.96
N THR A 145 -10.88 7.60 -9.44
CA THR A 145 -10.76 6.30 -8.77
C THR A 145 -9.32 6.05 -8.34
N VAL A 146 -9.17 5.31 -7.27
CA VAL A 146 -7.92 4.74 -6.80
C VAL A 146 -8.05 3.23 -6.84
N THR A 147 -7.19 2.59 -7.59
CA THR A 147 -7.11 1.14 -7.69
C THR A 147 -6.04 0.64 -6.75
N ILE A 148 -6.38 -0.31 -5.90
CA ILE A 148 -5.52 -0.93 -4.91
C ILE A 148 -5.42 -2.42 -5.26
N ASN A 149 -4.21 -2.91 -5.47
CA ASN A 149 -3.93 -4.32 -5.63
C ASN A 149 -3.36 -4.86 -4.31
N ALA A 150 -3.90 -5.98 -3.84
CA ALA A 150 -3.51 -6.62 -2.60
C ALA A 150 -3.65 -8.14 -2.72
N ASN A 151 -3.12 -8.88 -1.74
CA ASN A 151 -3.32 -10.32 -1.63
C ASN A 151 -4.71 -10.66 -1.07
N THR A 152 -5.77 -10.10 -1.65
CA THR A 152 -7.18 -10.33 -1.29
C THR A 152 -7.90 -11.07 -2.42
N ASP A 153 -9.09 -11.57 -2.14
CA ASP A 153 -9.98 -12.09 -3.16
C ASP A 153 -11.30 -11.27 -3.16
N PRO A 154 -11.59 -10.49 -4.22
CA PRO A 154 -10.75 -10.25 -5.41
C PRO A 154 -9.46 -9.48 -5.08
N GLY A 155 -8.39 -9.73 -5.87
CA GLY A 155 -7.06 -9.11 -5.70
C GLY A 155 -7.01 -7.60 -5.96
N GLN A 156 -8.14 -6.97 -6.24
CA GLN A 156 -8.25 -5.57 -6.56
C GLN A 156 -9.44 -4.91 -5.87
N THR A 157 -9.20 -3.76 -5.25
CA THR A 157 -10.23 -2.89 -4.66
C THR A 157 -10.17 -1.50 -5.28
N ILE A 158 -11.35 -0.89 -5.50
CA ILE A 158 -11.46 0.44 -6.09
C ILE A 158 -12.10 1.39 -5.09
N LEU A 159 -11.39 2.46 -4.74
CA LEU A 159 -11.93 3.60 -4.01
C LEU A 159 -12.31 4.70 -5.00
N LYS A 160 -13.29 5.51 -4.63
CA LYS A 160 -13.81 6.61 -5.44
C LYS A 160 -13.76 7.91 -4.66
N ILE A 161 -13.31 8.97 -5.32
CA ILE A 161 -13.43 10.34 -4.82
C ILE A 161 -14.26 11.18 -5.78
N LYS A 162 -15.03 12.09 -5.23
CA LYS A 162 -15.86 13.06 -5.96
C LYS A 162 -15.53 14.47 -5.53
N ALA A 163 -15.69 15.43 -6.41
CA ALA A 163 -15.61 16.85 -6.11
C ALA A 163 -16.33 17.65 -7.21
N PHE A 164 -16.90 18.79 -6.84
CA PHE A 164 -17.32 19.80 -7.81
C PHE A 164 -16.30 20.94 -7.80
N VAL A 165 -15.68 21.20 -8.95
CA VAL A 165 -14.61 22.19 -9.08
C VAL A 165 -15.17 23.44 -9.77
N ASN A 166 -15.19 24.57 -9.07
CA ASN A 166 -15.50 25.88 -9.65
C ASN A 166 -14.39 26.25 -10.64
N PRO A 167 -14.73 26.62 -11.87
CA PRO A 167 -13.73 27.13 -12.80
C PRO A 167 -13.07 28.40 -12.24
N ALA A 168 -11.75 28.52 -12.41
CA ALA A 168 -11.11 29.82 -12.16
C ALA A 168 -11.75 30.88 -13.05
N GLU A 169 -12.14 32.02 -12.44
CA GLU A 169 -12.63 33.16 -13.23
C GLU A 169 -11.53 33.59 -14.20
N ALA A 170 -11.87 33.68 -15.48
CA ALA A 170 -10.96 34.22 -16.48
C ALA A 170 -10.68 35.70 -16.15
N LYS A 171 -9.46 35.96 -15.68
CA LYS A 171 -8.93 37.32 -15.52
C LYS A 171 -8.61 37.93 -16.88
#